data_55489ce179bcb86e9e0612dfeae0dbbd
#
_entry.id   55489ce179bcb86e9e0612dfeae0dbbd
#
_cell.length_a   1.000
_cell.length_b   1.000
_cell.length_c   1.000
_cell.angle_alpha   90.00
_cell.angle_beta   90.00
_cell.angle_gamma   90.00
#
_symmetry.space_group_name_H-M   'P 1'
#
loop_
_entity.id
_entity.type
_entity.pdbx_description
1 polymer ?
#
loop_
_entity_poly.entity_id
_entity_poly.type
_entity_poly.pdbx_seq_one_letter_code
_entity_poly.pdbx_strand_id
1 'polypeptide(L)'
;MKKKQFIKKFHNFGDGNISYIEWYNDTKLPGFQFSHATGFNSLTYKKLLEPLSNEFHIRAIDARGHGFTETEAIPKNMYDWAIYRDDLIRSVENFVEEKKEPIILGGHSMGGATIMQVAAARPDLVSGLILIEPVLIPKLNLNLIKLGRKFPASKFFPFIKFALSRADSTLKRRRKFPNKDMIKKSYKGRGAFTTWQDGFLDDYINGGTEKDGDYYTLTCHPEWEAATFSSWKHNAMEAIKKIRCPITLLQGKVGSTTNEQGVKLLKKRDPNGIFKVIDNSSHFLPMEHPEIIQNEILKIKNRI
;
A
#
# COMPACT_ATOMS: atom_id res chain seq x y z
N MET A 1 28.18 -9.73 -1.13
CA MET A 1 27.41 -9.34 -2.33
C MET A 1 27.27 -7.83 -2.38
N LYS A 2 27.53 -7.17 -3.53
CA LYS A 2 27.30 -5.72 -3.68
C LYS A 2 25.80 -5.45 -3.57
N LYS A 3 25.40 -4.55 -2.67
CA LYS A 3 23.99 -4.08 -2.59
C LYS A 3 23.63 -3.44 -3.93
N LYS A 4 22.56 -3.92 -4.57
CA LYS A 4 22.04 -3.30 -5.79
C LYS A 4 21.39 -1.99 -5.41
N GLN A 5 21.76 -0.92 -6.06
CA GLN A 5 21.22 0.40 -5.83
C GLN A 5 19.91 0.53 -6.63
N PHE A 6 18.83 1.04 -6.01
CA PHE A 6 17.61 1.36 -6.75
C PHE A 6 17.78 2.66 -7.56
N ILE A 7 16.98 2.80 -8.58
CA ILE A 7 16.85 4.02 -9.38
C ILE A 7 15.42 4.54 -9.21
N LYS A 8 15.27 5.85 -8.93
CA LYS A 8 13.97 6.50 -8.97
C LYS A 8 13.63 6.84 -10.43
N LYS A 9 12.44 6.45 -10.86
CA LYS A 9 11.93 6.68 -12.22
C LYS A 9 10.52 7.28 -12.17
N PHE A 10 10.12 7.81 -13.31
CA PHE A 10 8.78 8.34 -13.54
C PHE A 10 8.23 7.77 -14.84
N HIS A 11 6.94 7.50 -14.86
CA HIS A 11 6.23 7.14 -16.07
C HIS A 11 5.04 8.06 -16.28
N ASN A 12 4.96 8.70 -17.43
CA ASN A 12 3.85 9.58 -17.79
C ASN A 12 2.75 8.77 -18.49
N PHE A 13 1.55 8.80 -17.93
CA PHE A 13 0.38 8.14 -18.51
C PHE A 13 -0.62 9.12 -19.12
N GLY A 14 -0.19 10.38 -19.40
CA GLY A 14 -1.00 11.40 -20.05
C GLY A 14 -1.73 12.34 -19.07
N ASP A 15 -1.89 11.96 -17.79
CA ASP A 15 -2.53 12.75 -16.73
C ASP A 15 -1.58 13.08 -15.59
N GLY A 16 -0.28 12.96 -15.81
CA GLY A 16 0.80 13.23 -14.88
C GLY A 16 1.78 12.06 -14.76
N ASN A 17 2.85 12.29 -14.03
CA ASN A 17 3.90 11.31 -13.80
C ASN A 17 3.59 10.45 -12.58
N ILE A 18 3.67 9.14 -12.71
CA ILE A 18 3.68 8.19 -11.58
C ILE A 18 5.13 7.88 -11.25
N SER A 19 5.53 8.17 -10.00
CA SER A 19 6.84 7.87 -9.45
C SER A 19 6.95 6.42 -9.01
N TYR A 20 8.11 5.81 -9.23
CA TYR A 20 8.45 4.50 -8.66
C TYR A 20 9.95 4.38 -8.42
N ILE A 21 10.32 3.51 -7.50
CA ILE A 21 11.70 3.07 -7.33
C ILE A 21 11.84 1.68 -7.95
N GLU A 22 12.96 1.44 -8.62
CA GLU A 22 13.22 0.22 -9.35
C GLU A 22 14.57 -0.37 -9.02
N TRP A 23 14.61 -1.64 -8.67
CA TRP A 23 15.82 -2.46 -8.67
C TRP A 23 15.82 -3.27 -9.95
N TYR A 24 16.39 -2.67 -11.00
CA TYR A 24 16.54 -3.32 -12.29
C TYR A 24 17.47 -4.52 -12.16
N ASN A 25 17.03 -5.63 -12.67
CA ASN A 25 17.83 -6.85 -12.78
C ASN A 25 17.66 -7.46 -14.16
N ASP A 26 18.41 -8.55 -14.42
CA ASP A 26 18.29 -9.33 -15.64
C ASP A 26 16.79 -9.54 -15.99
N THR A 27 16.46 -9.33 -17.26
CA THR A 27 15.10 -9.49 -17.80
C THR A 27 14.52 -10.88 -17.56
N LYS A 28 15.36 -11.88 -17.25
CA LYS A 28 14.96 -13.26 -16.94
C LYS A 28 14.36 -13.43 -15.53
N LEU A 29 14.60 -12.50 -14.61
CA LEU A 29 14.01 -12.61 -13.28
C LEU A 29 12.52 -12.22 -13.32
N PRO A 30 11.64 -12.92 -12.56
CA PRO A 30 10.23 -12.58 -12.54
C PRO A 30 9.98 -11.15 -12.06
N GLY A 31 9.00 -10.48 -12.67
CA GLY A 31 8.59 -9.14 -12.27
C GLY A 31 7.84 -9.16 -10.94
N PHE A 32 8.19 -8.24 -10.03
CA PHE A 32 7.50 -8.04 -8.75
C PHE A 32 7.19 -6.55 -8.56
N GLN A 33 5.91 -6.17 -8.57
CA GLN A 33 5.50 -4.79 -8.32
C GLN A 33 4.86 -4.66 -6.94
N PHE A 34 5.30 -3.65 -6.17
CA PHE A 34 4.84 -3.41 -4.81
C PHE A 34 4.04 -2.10 -4.69
N SER A 35 2.93 -2.16 -3.94
CA SER A 35 2.05 -1.02 -3.64
C SER A 35 1.98 -0.77 -2.14
N HIS A 36 2.23 0.49 -1.73
CA HIS A 36 2.36 0.92 -0.34
C HIS A 36 1.01 1.17 0.37
N ALA A 37 1.04 1.36 1.69
CA ALA A 37 -0.09 1.75 2.51
C ALA A 37 -0.44 3.24 2.38
N THR A 38 -1.68 3.62 2.74
CA THR A 38 -2.11 5.02 2.82
C THR A 38 -1.18 5.85 3.70
N GLY A 39 -0.78 7.03 3.22
CA GLY A 39 0.12 7.95 3.92
C GLY A 39 1.60 7.55 3.88
N PHE A 40 1.94 6.44 3.21
CA PHE A 40 3.31 5.99 3.02
C PHE A 40 3.80 6.29 1.59
N ASN A 41 4.93 5.73 1.21
CA ASN A 41 5.54 5.88 -0.11
C ASN A 41 6.39 4.64 -0.44
N SER A 42 6.81 4.52 -1.68
CA SER A 42 7.61 3.40 -2.18
C SER A 42 8.91 3.21 -1.37
N LEU A 43 9.61 4.32 -1.07
CA LEU A 43 10.90 4.28 -0.38
C LEU A 43 10.79 3.74 1.05
N THR A 44 9.64 3.89 1.71
CA THR A 44 9.36 3.30 3.03
C THR A 44 9.64 1.79 3.05
N TYR A 45 9.43 1.11 1.92
CA TYR A 45 9.59 -0.35 1.81
C TYR A 45 10.96 -0.79 1.26
N LYS A 46 11.90 0.14 1.12
CA LYS A 46 13.25 -0.16 0.59
C LYS A 46 13.92 -1.31 1.34
N LYS A 47 13.94 -1.27 2.67
CA LYS A 47 14.58 -2.31 3.50
C LYS A 47 13.91 -3.68 3.37
N LEU A 48 12.60 -3.71 3.08
CA LEU A 48 11.87 -4.94 2.77
C LEU A 48 12.25 -5.48 1.38
N LEU A 49 12.33 -4.61 0.38
CA LEU A 49 12.38 -5.00 -1.03
C LEU A 49 13.81 -5.18 -1.56
N GLU A 50 14.77 -4.36 -1.10
CA GLU A 50 16.16 -4.39 -1.59
C GLU A 50 16.82 -5.79 -1.48
N PRO A 51 16.65 -6.58 -0.39
CA PRO A 51 17.20 -7.93 -0.31
C PRO A 51 16.65 -8.91 -1.35
N LEU A 52 15.43 -8.66 -1.85
CA LEU A 52 14.75 -9.48 -2.86
C LEU A 52 15.21 -9.18 -4.29
N SER A 53 15.99 -8.13 -4.51
CA SER A 53 16.40 -7.68 -5.84
C SER A 53 17.33 -8.63 -6.60
N ASN A 54 17.87 -9.65 -5.95
CA ASN A 54 18.60 -10.72 -6.62
C ASN A 54 17.70 -11.82 -7.19
N GLU A 55 16.44 -11.86 -6.75
CA GLU A 55 15.47 -12.90 -7.07
C GLU A 55 14.35 -12.39 -7.97
N PHE A 56 14.15 -11.06 -8.00
CA PHE A 56 13.09 -10.40 -8.76
C PHE A 56 13.62 -9.12 -9.43
N HIS A 57 13.02 -8.77 -10.58
CA HIS A 57 13.02 -7.41 -11.06
C HIS A 57 11.90 -6.66 -10.33
N ILE A 58 12.25 -5.68 -9.50
CA ILE A 58 11.32 -5.07 -8.54
C ILE A 58 10.99 -3.63 -8.92
N ARG A 59 9.70 -3.31 -8.91
CA ARG A 59 9.19 -1.93 -8.91
C ARG A 59 8.33 -1.69 -7.67
N ALA A 60 8.54 -0.57 -6.97
CA ALA A 60 7.66 -0.10 -5.92
C ALA A 60 7.14 1.28 -6.29
N ILE A 61 5.82 1.43 -6.45
CA ILE A 61 5.21 2.66 -6.94
C ILE A 61 4.81 3.59 -5.81
N ASP A 62 4.81 4.90 -6.09
CA ASP A 62 4.12 5.89 -5.30
C ASP A 62 2.70 6.07 -5.85
N ALA A 63 1.70 5.74 -5.07
CA ALA A 63 0.31 5.92 -5.48
C ALA A 63 -0.04 7.41 -5.61
N ARG A 64 -1.06 7.74 -6.39
CA ARG A 64 -1.62 9.10 -6.54
C ARG A 64 -1.74 9.81 -5.19
N GLY A 65 -1.23 11.04 -5.11
CA GLY A 65 -1.21 11.85 -3.89
C GLY A 65 -0.23 11.39 -2.81
N HIS A 66 0.73 10.54 -3.17
CA HIS A 66 1.79 10.04 -2.27
C HIS A 66 3.16 10.13 -2.94
N GLY A 67 4.21 10.12 -2.13
CA GLY A 67 5.60 10.13 -2.59
C GLY A 67 5.87 11.26 -3.58
N PHE A 68 6.44 10.93 -4.73
CA PHE A 68 6.75 11.89 -5.78
C PHE A 68 5.86 11.77 -7.01
N THR A 69 4.71 11.10 -6.88
CA THR A 69 3.71 11.01 -7.96
C THR A 69 3.04 12.36 -8.16
N GLU A 70 3.01 12.83 -9.43
CA GLU A 70 2.55 14.16 -9.84
C GLU A 70 1.11 14.16 -10.40
N THR A 71 0.46 13.00 -10.45
CA THR A 71 -0.95 12.92 -10.86
C THR A 71 -1.84 13.67 -9.88
N GLU A 72 -2.79 14.43 -10.42
CA GLU A 72 -3.64 15.29 -9.60
C GLU A 72 -4.44 14.51 -8.56
N ALA A 73 -4.36 14.94 -7.30
CA ALA A 73 -5.00 14.32 -6.15
C ALA A 73 -5.99 15.31 -5.48
N ILE A 74 -7.26 15.27 -5.89
CA ILE A 74 -8.31 16.18 -5.40
C ILE A 74 -9.08 15.50 -4.26
N PRO A 75 -8.95 15.94 -2.99
CA PRO A 75 -9.55 15.25 -1.83
C PRO A 75 -11.07 15.09 -1.90
N LYS A 76 -11.79 16.07 -2.45
CA LYS A 76 -13.26 16.01 -2.61
C LYS A 76 -13.74 14.89 -3.51
N ASN A 77 -12.88 14.45 -4.47
CA ASN A 77 -13.20 13.39 -5.42
C ASN A 77 -12.80 12.00 -4.89
N MET A 78 -12.07 11.95 -3.76
CA MET A 78 -11.59 10.70 -3.16
C MET A 78 -12.68 10.03 -2.31
N TYR A 79 -13.53 9.25 -2.95
CA TYR A 79 -14.56 8.41 -2.31
C TYR A 79 -14.54 6.97 -2.80
N ASP A 80 -13.80 6.69 -3.87
CA ASP A 80 -13.68 5.38 -4.52
C ASP A 80 -12.21 5.03 -4.77
N TRP A 81 -11.77 3.87 -4.30
CA TRP A 81 -10.40 3.40 -4.53
C TRP A 81 -10.19 2.84 -5.94
N ALA A 82 -11.21 2.88 -6.79
CA ALA A 82 -11.05 2.60 -8.22
C ALA A 82 -9.98 3.49 -8.86
N ILE A 83 -9.79 4.72 -8.37
CA ILE A 83 -8.73 5.62 -8.85
C ILE A 83 -7.34 5.02 -8.66
N TYR A 84 -7.07 4.40 -7.50
CA TYR A 84 -5.79 3.71 -7.25
C TYR A 84 -5.65 2.44 -8.07
N ARG A 85 -6.74 1.68 -8.24
CA ARG A 85 -6.76 0.50 -9.11
C ARG A 85 -6.40 0.87 -10.55
N ASP A 86 -7.01 1.90 -11.10
CA ASP A 86 -6.85 2.27 -12.51
C ASP A 86 -5.45 2.82 -12.78
N ASP A 87 -4.89 3.62 -11.86
CA ASP A 87 -3.48 4.05 -11.92
C ASP A 87 -2.53 2.85 -11.85
N LEU A 88 -2.81 1.90 -10.96
CA LEU A 88 -1.98 0.71 -10.78
C LEU A 88 -2.07 -0.24 -11.98
N ILE A 89 -3.23 -0.38 -12.63
CA ILE A 89 -3.39 -1.17 -13.87
C ILE A 89 -2.45 -0.62 -14.94
N ARG A 90 -2.43 0.69 -15.18
CA ARG A 90 -1.54 1.32 -16.16
C ARG A 90 -0.06 1.03 -15.87
N SER A 91 0.33 1.11 -14.60
CA SER A 91 1.70 0.78 -14.18
C SER A 91 2.04 -0.70 -14.38
N VAL A 92 1.10 -1.60 -14.07
CA VAL A 92 1.26 -3.05 -14.25
C VAL A 92 1.33 -3.40 -15.73
N GLU A 93 0.47 -2.82 -16.59
CA GLU A 93 0.51 -3.01 -18.05
C GLU A 93 1.87 -2.65 -18.63
N ASN A 94 2.40 -1.49 -18.25
CA ASN A 94 3.74 -1.08 -18.67
C ASN A 94 4.83 -2.06 -18.22
N PHE A 95 4.73 -2.58 -17.00
CA PHE A 95 5.74 -3.52 -16.50
C PHE A 95 5.61 -4.90 -17.17
N VAL A 96 4.39 -5.39 -17.38
CA VAL A 96 4.12 -6.64 -18.12
C VAL A 96 4.59 -6.53 -19.58
N GLU A 97 4.40 -5.37 -20.21
CA GLU A 97 4.91 -5.13 -21.57
C GLU A 97 6.44 -5.23 -21.63
N GLU A 98 7.16 -4.72 -20.65
CA GLU A 98 8.62 -4.86 -20.56
C GLU A 98 9.02 -6.30 -20.27
N LYS A 99 8.32 -6.99 -19.34
CA LYS A 99 8.64 -8.36 -18.93
C LYS A 99 8.22 -9.43 -19.93
N LYS A 100 7.23 -9.14 -20.78
CA LYS A 100 6.56 -10.08 -21.70
C LYS A 100 5.89 -11.28 -21.01
N GLU A 101 5.60 -11.15 -19.73
CA GLU A 101 4.97 -12.17 -18.88
C GLU A 101 4.17 -11.53 -17.75
N PRO A 102 3.12 -12.18 -17.23
CA PRO A 102 2.42 -11.70 -16.04
C PRO A 102 3.36 -11.56 -14.85
N ILE A 103 3.11 -10.57 -13.99
CA ILE A 103 3.97 -10.25 -12.85
C ILE A 103 3.32 -10.58 -11.51
N ILE A 104 4.14 -10.69 -10.48
CA ILE A 104 3.70 -10.82 -9.09
C ILE A 104 3.36 -9.43 -8.54
N LEU A 105 2.24 -9.30 -7.83
CA LEU A 105 1.88 -8.09 -7.11
C LEU A 105 1.99 -8.28 -5.61
N GLY A 106 2.73 -7.40 -4.95
CA GLY A 106 2.79 -7.27 -3.50
C GLY A 106 2.12 -5.99 -3.03
N GLY A 107 1.46 -6.00 -1.87
CA GLY A 107 0.88 -4.77 -1.36
C GLY A 107 0.54 -4.82 0.13
N HIS A 108 0.72 -3.66 0.77
CA HIS A 108 0.43 -3.46 2.18
C HIS A 108 -0.80 -2.56 2.36
N SER A 109 -1.72 -2.96 3.22
CA SER A 109 -2.87 -2.15 3.64
C SER A 109 -3.75 -1.73 2.44
N MET A 110 -3.84 -0.44 2.12
CA MET A 110 -4.48 0.10 0.92
C MET A 110 -3.91 -0.54 -0.35
N GLY A 111 -2.57 -0.62 -0.45
CA GLY A 111 -1.90 -1.28 -1.57
C GLY A 111 -2.32 -2.74 -1.72
N GLY A 112 -2.46 -3.47 -0.61
CA GLY A 112 -2.98 -4.84 -0.62
C GLY A 112 -4.40 -4.95 -1.17
N ALA A 113 -5.29 -4.04 -0.76
CA ALA A 113 -6.66 -3.96 -1.29
C ALA A 113 -6.68 -3.56 -2.78
N THR A 114 -5.77 -2.68 -3.20
CA THR A 114 -5.70 -2.21 -4.58
C THR A 114 -5.21 -3.30 -5.53
N ILE A 115 -4.14 -4.04 -5.17
CA ILE A 115 -3.64 -5.15 -6.03
C ILE A 115 -4.68 -6.27 -6.20
N MET A 116 -5.53 -6.52 -5.19
CA MET A 116 -6.65 -7.46 -5.33
C MET A 116 -7.64 -6.99 -6.40
N GLN A 117 -7.93 -5.71 -6.45
CA GLN A 117 -8.81 -5.12 -7.48
C GLN A 117 -8.18 -5.18 -8.86
N VAL A 118 -6.85 -4.98 -8.97
CA VAL A 118 -6.10 -5.16 -10.23
C VAL A 118 -6.20 -6.61 -10.69
N ALA A 119 -5.87 -7.58 -9.84
CA ALA A 119 -5.93 -9.01 -10.18
C ALA A 119 -7.34 -9.48 -10.57
N ALA A 120 -8.38 -8.84 -10.00
CA ALA A 120 -9.77 -9.13 -10.36
C ALA A 120 -10.19 -8.51 -11.69
N ALA A 121 -9.67 -7.33 -12.06
CA ALA A 121 -9.98 -6.61 -13.28
C ALA A 121 -9.15 -7.11 -14.47
N ARG A 122 -7.88 -7.45 -14.24
CA ARG A 122 -6.90 -7.86 -15.23
C ARG A 122 -6.15 -9.13 -14.77
N PRO A 123 -6.85 -10.26 -14.68
CA PRO A 123 -6.23 -11.52 -14.26
C PRO A 123 -5.14 -12.04 -15.21
N ASP A 124 -5.14 -11.55 -16.44
CA ASP A 124 -4.13 -11.81 -17.47
C ASP A 124 -2.76 -11.20 -17.15
N LEU A 125 -2.70 -10.16 -16.34
CA LEU A 125 -1.46 -9.46 -15.99
C LEU A 125 -0.79 -9.96 -14.71
N VAL A 126 -1.47 -10.80 -13.90
CA VAL A 126 -1.05 -11.10 -12.52
C VAL A 126 -0.82 -12.59 -12.34
N SER A 127 0.43 -12.98 -12.07
CA SER A 127 0.83 -14.37 -11.80
C SER A 127 0.67 -14.77 -10.33
N GLY A 128 0.71 -13.83 -9.37
CA GLY A 128 0.58 -14.13 -7.95
C GLY A 128 0.34 -12.90 -7.09
N LEU A 129 -0.26 -13.07 -5.90
CA LEU A 129 -0.55 -12.01 -4.94
C LEU A 129 0.13 -12.25 -3.58
N ILE A 130 0.84 -11.21 -3.10
CA ILE A 130 1.34 -11.11 -1.72
C ILE A 130 0.56 -10.01 -1.01
N LEU A 131 -0.38 -10.39 -0.17
CA LEU A 131 -1.26 -9.51 0.58
C LEU A 131 -0.72 -9.36 2.00
N ILE A 132 -0.29 -8.15 2.37
CA ILE A 132 0.21 -7.85 3.72
C ILE A 132 -0.79 -6.91 4.37
N GLU A 133 -1.51 -7.42 5.39
CA GLU A 133 -2.50 -6.62 6.11
C GLU A 133 -3.49 -5.87 5.18
N PRO A 134 -4.04 -6.47 4.11
CA PRO A 134 -4.91 -5.77 3.18
C PRO A 134 -6.14 -5.19 3.89
N VAL A 135 -6.57 -4.01 3.46
CA VAL A 135 -7.80 -3.39 3.99
C VAL A 135 -9.02 -4.10 3.40
N LEU A 136 -9.64 -4.94 4.20
CA LEU A 136 -10.87 -5.68 3.85
C LEU A 136 -12.02 -5.19 4.73
N ILE A 137 -12.82 -4.26 4.23
CA ILE A 137 -13.93 -3.65 4.97
C ILE A 137 -15.26 -4.21 4.46
N PRO A 138 -16.10 -4.77 5.36
CA PRO A 138 -17.43 -5.23 4.99
C PRO A 138 -18.31 -4.10 4.45
N LYS A 139 -19.20 -4.42 3.51
CA LYS A 139 -20.08 -3.43 2.86
C LYS A 139 -20.93 -2.63 3.85
N LEU A 140 -21.35 -3.25 4.95
CA LEU A 140 -22.10 -2.53 6.01
C LEU A 140 -21.27 -1.37 6.58
N ASN A 141 -19.99 -1.61 6.90
CA ASN A 141 -19.11 -0.57 7.46
C ASN A 141 -18.83 0.53 6.43
N LEU A 142 -18.69 0.19 5.14
CA LEU A 142 -18.57 1.20 4.07
C LEU A 142 -19.81 2.08 3.98
N ASN A 143 -21.01 1.50 4.16
CA ASN A 143 -22.25 2.27 4.19
C ASN A 143 -22.32 3.23 5.40
N LEU A 144 -21.79 2.82 6.56
CA LEU A 144 -21.70 3.70 7.74
C LEU A 144 -20.74 4.87 7.49
N ILE A 145 -19.59 4.63 6.87
CA ILE A 145 -18.66 5.69 6.47
C ILE A 145 -19.35 6.67 5.51
N LYS A 146 -20.04 6.15 4.49
CA LYS A 146 -20.81 6.96 3.53
C LYS A 146 -21.84 7.83 4.23
N LEU A 147 -22.60 7.26 5.18
CA LEU A 147 -23.58 7.98 5.96
C LEU A 147 -22.94 9.13 6.76
N GLY A 148 -21.83 8.85 7.45
CA GLY A 148 -21.10 9.83 8.25
C GLY A 148 -20.53 10.99 7.43
N ARG A 149 -20.13 10.71 6.18
CA ARG A 149 -19.65 11.74 5.23
C ARG A 149 -20.79 12.63 4.73
N LYS A 150 -21.92 12.02 4.37
CA LYS A 150 -23.08 12.75 3.82
C LYS A 150 -23.87 13.53 4.86
N PHE A 151 -23.93 13.01 6.08
CA PHE A 151 -24.71 13.59 7.19
C PHE A 151 -23.83 13.76 8.44
N PRO A 152 -23.12 14.90 8.59
CA PRO A 152 -22.19 15.12 9.70
C PRO A 152 -22.78 14.91 11.10
N ALA A 153 -24.07 15.21 11.29
CA ALA A 153 -24.78 14.95 12.54
C ALA A 153 -24.81 13.46 12.92
N SER A 154 -24.69 12.55 11.96
CA SER A 154 -24.65 11.11 12.24
C SER A 154 -23.37 10.67 12.97
N LYS A 155 -22.33 11.53 13.05
CA LYS A 155 -21.11 11.28 13.85
C LYS A 155 -21.37 11.17 15.36
N PHE A 156 -22.56 11.54 15.85
CA PHE A 156 -22.98 11.26 17.22
C PHE A 156 -23.12 9.75 17.49
N PHE A 157 -23.34 8.93 16.46
CA PHE A 157 -23.36 7.48 16.61
C PHE A 157 -21.93 6.92 16.75
N PRO A 158 -21.61 6.15 17.83
CA PRO A 158 -20.25 5.70 18.14
C PRO A 158 -19.57 4.95 16.99
N PHE A 159 -20.30 4.09 16.28
CA PHE A 159 -19.77 3.31 15.16
C PHE A 159 -19.33 4.21 13.97
N ILE A 160 -20.07 5.24 13.66
CA ILE A 160 -19.76 6.19 12.59
C ILE A 160 -18.55 7.05 13.02
N LYS A 161 -18.57 7.53 14.27
CA LYS A 161 -17.45 8.28 14.85
C LYS A 161 -16.15 7.46 14.80
N PHE A 162 -16.22 6.20 15.20
CA PHE A 162 -15.05 5.29 15.14
C PHE A 162 -14.55 5.10 13.69
N ALA A 163 -15.47 4.83 12.73
CA ALA A 163 -15.11 4.63 11.33
C ALA A 163 -14.43 5.86 10.70
N LEU A 164 -14.75 7.08 11.17
CA LEU A 164 -14.16 8.32 10.68
C LEU A 164 -13.00 8.84 11.53
N SER A 165 -12.70 8.22 12.66
CA SER A 165 -11.70 8.72 13.64
C SER A 165 -10.29 8.86 13.05
N ARG A 166 -9.89 7.96 12.15
CA ARG A 166 -8.58 8.03 11.45
C ARG A 166 -8.52 9.26 10.54
N ALA A 167 -9.56 9.49 9.75
CA ALA A 167 -9.64 10.66 8.88
C ALA A 167 -9.56 11.96 9.69
N ASP A 168 -10.34 12.06 10.77
CA ASP A 168 -10.38 13.24 11.63
C ASP A 168 -9.02 13.48 12.34
N SER A 169 -8.31 12.43 12.75
CA SER A 169 -6.97 12.56 13.33
C SER A 169 -5.91 12.94 12.30
N THR A 170 -6.03 12.42 11.08
CA THR A 170 -5.12 12.72 9.98
C THR A 170 -5.18 14.18 9.56
N LEU A 171 -6.36 14.80 9.53
CA LEU A 171 -6.51 16.22 9.23
C LEU A 171 -5.76 17.14 10.20
N LYS A 172 -5.48 16.68 11.42
CA LYS A 172 -4.72 17.43 12.43
C LYS A 172 -3.22 17.28 12.32
N ARG A 173 -2.71 16.48 11.38
CA ARG A 173 -1.26 16.27 11.21
C ARG A 173 -0.58 17.55 10.78
N ARG A 174 0.55 17.85 11.44
CA ARG A 174 1.45 18.90 10.99
C ARG A 174 2.01 18.55 9.61
N ARG A 175 1.90 19.46 8.65
CA ARG A 175 2.37 19.25 7.27
C ARG A 175 3.77 19.82 7.03
N LYS A 176 4.11 20.99 7.61
CA LYS A 176 5.38 21.71 7.38
C LYS A 176 6.32 21.62 8.57
N PHE A 177 7.58 21.36 8.30
CA PHE A 177 8.64 21.21 9.29
C PHE A 177 9.90 21.97 8.86
N PRO A 178 10.67 22.56 9.80
CA PRO A 178 11.91 23.28 9.46
C PRO A 178 12.96 22.39 8.79
N ASN A 179 13.05 21.12 9.19
CA ASN A 179 14.01 20.16 8.67
C ASN A 179 13.53 18.71 8.92
N LYS A 180 14.21 17.74 8.29
CA LYS A 180 13.90 16.31 8.43
C LYS A 180 14.13 15.76 9.84
N ASP A 181 15.08 16.31 10.59
CA ASP A 181 15.36 15.89 11.98
C ASP A 181 14.18 16.21 12.90
N MET A 182 13.51 17.34 12.68
CA MET A 182 12.28 17.69 13.41
C MET A 182 11.13 16.75 13.07
N ILE A 183 11.03 16.26 11.83
CA ILE A 183 10.06 15.25 11.45
C ILE A 183 10.39 13.95 12.21
N LYS A 184 11.64 13.50 12.15
CA LYS A 184 12.10 12.29 12.83
C LYS A 184 11.83 12.34 14.34
N LYS A 185 12.16 13.46 14.99
CA LYS A 185 11.89 13.69 16.42
C LYS A 185 10.39 13.65 16.75
N SER A 186 9.55 14.14 15.84
CA SER A 186 8.10 14.16 16.04
C SER A 186 7.45 12.77 15.90
N TYR A 187 8.04 11.88 15.10
CA TYR A 187 7.45 10.60 14.74
C TYR A 187 8.06 9.40 15.49
N LYS A 188 9.39 9.42 15.75
CA LYS A 188 10.08 8.28 16.36
C LYS A 188 9.41 7.84 17.68
N GLY A 189 9.04 6.56 17.76
CA GLY A 189 8.42 5.94 18.93
C GLY A 189 6.98 6.39 19.20
N ARG A 190 6.27 6.98 18.22
CA ARG A 190 4.90 7.48 18.40
C ARG A 190 3.95 6.95 17.32
N GLY A 191 2.71 6.65 17.72
CA GLY A 191 1.65 6.22 16.80
C GLY A 191 2.08 5.04 15.94
N ALA A 192 1.98 5.18 14.64
CA ALA A 192 2.37 4.15 13.67
C ALA A 192 3.85 3.74 13.74
N PHE A 193 4.72 4.62 14.24
CA PHE A 193 6.18 4.45 14.22
C PHE A 193 6.74 3.87 15.53
N THR A 194 5.87 3.33 16.40
CA THR A 194 6.27 2.84 17.75
C THR A 194 7.12 1.58 17.67
N THR A 195 6.80 0.70 16.73
CA THR A 195 7.34 -0.68 16.64
C THR A 195 8.25 -0.91 15.45
N TRP A 196 8.51 0.14 14.65
CA TRP A 196 9.30 0.01 13.42
C TRP A 196 10.78 -0.25 13.73
N GLN A 197 11.38 -1.16 12.98
CA GLN A 197 12.83 -1.37 13.00
C GLN A 197 13.58 -0.13 12.51
N ASP A 198 14.82 0.02 12.95
CA ASP A 198 15.68 1.15 12.59
C ASP A 198 15.86 1.27 11.06
N GLY A 199 15.86 2.51 10.59
CA GLY A 199 16.04 2.91 9.19
C GLY A 199 14.75 3.00 8.39
N PHE A 200 13.66 2.31 8.74
CA PHE A 200 12.38 2.47 8.04
C PHE A 200 11.81 3.88 8.14
N LEU A 201 11.94 4.52 9.32
CA LEU A 201 11.49 5.90 9.51
C LEU A 201 12.29 6.88 8.65
N ASP A 202 13.60 6.67 8.50
CA ASP A 202 14.44 7.52 7.64
C ASP A 202 14.02 7.38 6.16
N ASP A 203 13.80 6.16 5.70
CA ASP A 203 13.32 5.89 4.35
C ASP A 203 11.90 6.48 4.12
N TYR A 204 10.99 6.36 5.11
CA TYR A 204 9.68 7.00 5.08
C TYR A 204 9.78 8.52 4.92
N ILE A 205 10.63 9.18 5.72
CA ILE A 205 10.84 10.63 5.66
C ILE A 205 11.44 11.04 4.31
N ASN A 206 12.44 10.28 3.83
CA ASN A 206 13.12 10.60 2.58
C ASN A 206 12.23 10.47 1.34
N GLY A 207 11.32 9.51 1.32
CA GLY A 207 10.36 9.32 0.23
C GLY A 207 9.06 10.11 0.39
N GLY A 208 8.74 10.55 1.60
CA GLY A 208 7.47 11.20 1.94
C GLY A 208 7.57 12.70 2.22
N THR A 209 8.70 13.32 1.92
CA THR A 209 8.88 14.77 2.12
C THR A 209 9.61 15.43 0.96
N GLU A 210 9.23 16.66 0.66
CA GLU A 210 9.89 17.51 -0.32
C GLU A 210 10.26 18.86 0.30
N LYS A 211 11.28 19.52 -0.28
CA LYS A 211 11.71 20.85 0.14
C LYS A 211 10.75 21.90 -0.47
N ASP A 212 10.24 22.80 0.38
CA ASP A 212 9.34 23.88 0.01
C ASP A 212 9.88 25.18 0.66
N GLY A 213 10.73 25.91 -0.07
CA GLY A 213 11.49 27.03 0.45
C GLY A 213 12.41 26.64 1.60
N ASP A 214 12.19 27.25 2.77
CA ASP A 214 12.95 26.98 4.01
C ASP A 214 12.40 25.82 4.83
N TYR A 215 11.37 25.12 4.33
CA TYR A 215 10.68 24.05 5.02
C TYR A 215 10.75 22.72 4.26
N TYR A 216 10.39 21.66 4.95
CA TYR A 216 10.05 20.36 4.37
C TYR A 216 8.56 20.12 4.55
N THR A 217 7.86 19.74 3.49
CA THR A 217 6.44 19.40 3.49
C THR A 217 6.22 17.92 3.28
N LEU A 218 5.15 17.39 3.86
CA LEU A 218 4.71 16.02 3.56
C LEU A 218 4.19 15.98 2.13
N THR A 219 4.66 15.02 1.33
CA THR A 219 4.20 14.77 -0.05
C THR A 219 2.78 14.21 -0.06
N CYS A 220 2.44 13.33 0.91
CA CYS A 220 1.04 12.95 1.11
C CYS A 220 0.34 14.04 1.93
N HIS A 221 -0.54 14.79 1.25
CA HIS A 221 -1.31 15.85 1.88
C HIS A 221 -2.29 15.28 2.91
N PRO A 222 -2.35 15.81 4.16
CA PRO A 222 -3.26 15.31 5.18
C PRO A 222 -4.73 15.24 4.74
N GLU A 223 -5.18 16.16 3.90
CA GLU A 223 -6.54 16.15 3.35
C GLU A 223 -6.79 15.00 2.38
N TRP A 224 -5.80 14.66 1.54
CA TRP A 224 -5.88 13.50 0.65
C TRP A 224 -5.85 12.18 1.43
N GLU A 225 -4.94 12.07 2.39
CA GLU A 225 -4.84 10.92 3.28
C GLU A 225 -6.13 10.69 4.06
N ALA A 226 -6.71 11.77 4.63
CA ALA A 226 -7.97 11.72 5.34
C ALA A 226 -9.16 11.34 4.42
N ALA A 227 -9.18 11.85 3.20
CA ALA A 227 -10.18 11.49 2.20
C ALA A 227 -10.07 10.01 1.83
N THR A 228 -8.84 9.47 1.70
CA THR A 228 -8.59 8.05 1.47
C THR A 228 -9.13 7.19 2.61
N PHE A 229 -8.85 7.55 3.88
CA PHE A 229 -9.39 6.82 5.05
C PHE A 229 -10.90 6.87 5.17
N SER A 230 -11.53 7.92 4.68
CA SER A 230 -12.98 8.09 4.73
C SER A 230 -13.70 7.74 3.41
N SER A 231 -13.02 7.09 2.47
CA SER A 231 -13.62 6.54 1.26
C SER A 231 -14.57 5.38 1.60
N TRP A 232 -15.64 5.23 0.82
CA TRP A 232 -16.68 4.21 1.06
C TRP A 232 -16.90 3.25 -0.11
N LYS A 233 -16.11 3.35 -1.16
CA LYS A 233 -16.09 2.40 -2.27
C LYS A 233 -14.69 1.80 -2.39
N HIS A 234 -14.46 0.71 -1.69
CA HIS A 234 -13.17 0.00 -1.74
C HIS A 234 -13.21 -1.19 -2.69
N ASN A 235 -14.35 -1.87 -2.77
CA ASN A 235 -14.61 -3.05 -3.63
C ASN A 235 -13.64 -4.24 -3.48
N ALA A 236 -12.69 -4.19 -2.54
CA ALA A 236 -11.69 -5.25 -2.34
C ALA A 236 -12.32 -6.61 -1.95
N MET A 237 -13.37 -6.60 -1.11
CA MET A 237 -14.10 -7.80 -0.74
C MET A 237 -14.82 -8.46 -1.94
N GLU A 238 -15.34 -7.66 -2.85
CA GLU A 238 -16.02 -8.14 -4.07
C GLU A 238 -15.00 -8.67 -5.09
N ALA A 239 -13.81 -8.08 -5.12
CA ALA A 239 -12.71 -8.49 -6.01
C ALA A 239 -12.26 -9.94 -5.74
N ILE A 240 -12.32 -10.42 -4.49
CA ILE A 240 -11.86 -11.76 -4.09
C ILE A 240 -12.41 -12.86 -5.02
N LYS A 241 -13.67 -12.78 -5.40
CA LYS A 241 -14.34 -13.82 -6.23
C LYS A 241 -13.76 -13.94 -7.64
N LYS A 242 -13.10 -12.88 -8.13
CA LYS A 242 -12.57 -12.78 -9.50
C LYS A 242 -11.06 -13.02 -9.59
N ILE A 243 -10.34 -13.08 -8.47
CA ILE A 243 -8.90 -13.36 -8.45
C ILE A 243 -8.66 -14.77 -9.00
N ARG A 244 -7.67 -14.97 -9.85
CA ARG A 244 -7.36 -16.25 -10.49
C ARG A 244 -5.99 -16.81 -10.14
N CYS A 245 -5.08 -15.97 -9.67
CA CYS A 245 -3.71 -16.35 -9.31
C CYS A 245 -3.60 -16.87 -7.86
N PRO A 246 -2.48 -17.52 -7.50
CA PRO A 246 -2.15 -17.92 -6.13
C PRO A 246 -2.10 -16.75 -5.16
N ILE A 247 -2.50 -16.98 -3.90
CA ILE A 247 -2.58 -15.96 -2.86
C ILE A 247 -1.69 -16.33 -1.67
N THR A 248 -0.87 -15.36 -1.21
CA THR A 248 -0.22 -15.38 0.10
C THR A 248 -0.77 -14.22 0.91
N LEU A 249 -1.36 -14.49 2.08
CA LEU A 249 -1.87 -13.50 3.03
C LEU A 249 -1.05 -13.54 4.31
N LEU A 250 -0.52 -12.39 4.71
CA LEU A 250 0.23 -12.18 5.94
C LEU A 250 -0.50 -11.15 6.81
N GLN A 251 -0.83 -11.53 8.04
CA GLN A 251 -1.56 -10.71 8.99
C GLN A 251 -0.77 -10.51 10.27
N GLY A 252 -0.88 -9.33 10.86
CA GLY A 252 -0.43 -9.07 12.21
C GLY A 252 -1.42 -9.63 13.24
N LYS A 253 -0.90 -10.03 14.39
CA LYS A 253 -1.71 -10.53 15.51
C LYS A 253 -2.58 -9.45 16.15
N VAL A 254 -2.12 -8.20 16.12
CA VAL A 254 -2.77 -7.09 16.84
C VAL A 254 -3.18 -6.00 15.85
N GLY A 255 -4.42 -5.52 15.96
CA GLY A 255 -4.90 -4.37 15.21
C GLY A 255 -5.00 -4.57 13.70
N SER A 256 -5.19 -5.82 13.24
CA SER A 256 -5.32 -6.16 11.82
C SER A 256 -6.46 -5.43 11.16
N THR A 257 -6.24 -4.95 9.93
CA THR A 257 -7.26 -4.38 9.05
C THR A 257 -7.94 -5.43 8.16
N THR A 258 -7.46 -6.65 8.20
CA THR A 258 -8.01 -7.79 7.47
C THR A 258 -9.01 -8.52 8.37
N ASN A 259 -10.30 -8.39 8.09
CA ASN A 259 -11.34 -9.04 8.90
C ASN A 259 -11.48 -10.54 8.58
N GLU A 260 -12.05 -11.30 9.53
CA GLU A 260 -12.24 -12.76 9.39
C GLU A 260 -13.09 -13.17 8.19
N GLN A 261 -14.11 -12.38 7.83
CA GLN A 261 -14.95 -12.67 6.68
C GLN A 261 -14.12 -12.63 5.38
N GLY A 262 -13.23 -11.61 5.26
CA GLY A 262 -12.31 -11.51 4.14
C GLY A 262 -11.35 -12.69 4.07
N VAL A 263 -10.78 -13.10 5.20
CA VAL A 263 -9.90 -14.27 5.28
C VAL A 263 -10.64 -15.55 4.84
N LYS A 264 -11.86 -15.76 5.32
CA LYS A 264 -12.69 -16.91 4.92
C LYS A 264 -12.97 -16.94 3.41
N LEU A 265 -13.24 -15.77 2.82
CA LEU A 265 -13.46 -15.66 1.38
C LEU A 265 -12.17 -15.92 0.59
N LEU A 266 -11.02 -15.41 1.02
CA LEU A 266 -9.73 -15.67 0.39
C LEU A 266 -9.36 -17.15 0.46
N LYS A 267 -9.53 -17.82 1.62
CA LYS A 267 -9.31 -19.26 1.78
C LYS A 267 -10.24 -20.10 0.89
N LYS A 268 -11.49 -19.68 0.75
CA LYS A 268 -12.43 -20.34 -0.18
C LYS A 268 -12.01 -20.17 -1.63
N ARG A 269 -11.45 -19.00 -1.98
CA ARG A 269 -11.01 -18.68 -3.34
C ARG A 269 -9.72 -19.41 -3.72
N ASP A 270 -8.76 -19.51 -2.82
CA ASP A 270 -7.51 -20.26 -2.99
C ASP A 270 -7.30 -21.21 -1.79
N PRO A 271 -7.85 -22.43 -1.82
CA PRO A 271 -7.69 -23.41 -0.75
C PRO A 271 -6.23 -23.81 -0.50
N ASN A 272 -5.38 -23.72 -1.51
CA ASN A 272 -3.94 -23.99 -1.45
C ASN A 272 -3.12 -22.72 -1.13
N GLY A 273 -3.78 -21.60 -0.85
CA GLY A 273 -3.15 -20.33 -0.49
C GLY A 273 -2.36 -20.42 0.81
N ILE A 274 -1.40 -19.52 0.95
CA ILE A 274 -0.66 -19.35 2.21
C ILE A 274 -1.34 -18.28 3.04
N PHE A 275 -1.78 -18.63 4.25
CA PHE A 275 -2.48 -17.73 5.17
C PHE A 275 -1.81 -17.78 6.54
N LYS A 276 -1.10 -16.71 6.91
CA LYS A 276 -0.32 -16.65 8.16
C LYS A 276 -0.70 -15.46 9.01
N VAL A 277 -0.83 -15.70 10.30
CA VAL A 277 -0.86 -14.67 11.34
C VAL A 277 0.49 -14.68 12.02
N ILE A 278 1.15 -13.53 12.07
CA ILE A 278 2.48 -13.39 12.64
C ILE A 278 2.35 -12.89 14.08
N ASP A 279 2.86 -13.66 15.02
CA ASP A 279 2.87 -13.27 16.43
C ASP A 279 3.76 -12.05 16.65
N ASN A 280 3.49 -11.31 17.74
CA ASN A 280 4.22 -10.09 18.12
C ASN A 280 4.29 -9.04 17.00
N SER A 281 3.27 -8.97 16.15
CA SER A 281 3.19 -8.01 15.06
C SER A 281 1.84 -7.31 15.01
N SER A 282 1.85 -6.14 14.39
CA SER A 282 0.70 -5.27 14.20
C SER A 282 0.38 -5.09 12.71
N HIS A 283 -0.50 -4.12 12.42
CA HIS A 283 -0.74 -3.64 11.05
C HIS A 283 0.54 -3.22 10.32
N PHE A 284 1.60 -2.84 11.07
CA PHE A 284 2.89 -2.39 10.51
C PHE A 284 3.90 -3.53 10.32
N LEU A 285 3.43 -4.74 10.17
CA LEU A 285 4.18 -5.98 9.94
C LEU A 285 5.38 -5.84 8.96
N PRO A 286 5.29 -5.08 7.82
CA PRO A 286 6.44 -4.89 6.93
C PRO A 286 7.63 -4.20 7.56
N MET A 287 7.40 -3.35 8.56
CA MET A 287 8.43 -2.59 9.27
C MET A 287 8.88 -3.27 10.55
N GLU A 288 8.06 -4.20 11.05
CA GLU A 288 8.33 -4.94 12.30
C GLU A 288 9.10 -6.24 12.03
N HIS A 289 8.71 -6.97 10.97
CA HIS A 289 9.26 -8.29 10.63
C HIS A 289 9.52 -8.44 9.12
N PRO A 290 10.36 -7.58 8.51
CA PRO A 290 10.60 -7.61 7.06
C PRO A 290 11.15 -8.94 6.58
N GLU A 291 11.99 -9.62 7.36
CA GLU A 291 12.60 -10.90 7.03
C GLU A 291 11.58 -12.03 6.90
N ILE A 292 10.53 -12.03 7.71
CA ILE A 292 9.43 -13.01 7.60
C ILE A 292 8.69 -12.80 6.27
N ILE A 293 8.41 -11.56 5.92
CA ILE A 293 7.73 -11.21 4.67
C ILE A 293 8.59 -11.56 3.47
N GLN A 294 9.89 -11.24 3.50
CA GLN A 294 10.85 -11.60 2.45
C GLN A 294 10.81 -13.10 2.16
N ASN A 295 10.86 -13.92 3.21
CA ASN A 295 10.80 -15.38 3.08
C ASN A 295 9.48 -15.86 2.43
N GLU A 296 8.35 -15.24 2.75
CA GLU A 296 7.07 -15.60 2.13
C GLU A 296 6.96 -15.11 0.68
N ILE A 297 7.55 -13.96 0.35
CA ILE A 297 7.65 -13.48 -1.04
C ILE A 297 8.48 -14.46 -1.90
N LEU A 298 9.60 -14.94 -1.38
CA LEU A 298 10.44 -15.90 -2.10
C LEU A 298 9.70 -17.20 -2.43
N LYS A 299 8.83 -17.67 -1.54
CA LYS A 299 8.05 -18.90 -1.74
C LYS A 299 7.01 -18.82 -2.85
N ILE A 300 6.56 -17.62 -3.23
CA ILE A 300 5.55 -17.48 -4.29
C ILE A 300 6.06 -17.99 -5.63
N LYS A 301 7.38 -17.91 -5.88
CA LYS A 301 8.03 -18.40 -7.12
C LYS A 301 7.77 -19.90 -7.39
N ASN A 302 7.52 -20.67 -6.35
CA ASN A 302 7.25 -22.12 -6.47
C ASN A 302 5.76 -22.40 -6.71
N ARG A 303 4.93 -21.36 -6.85
CA ARG A 303 3.47 -21.48 -6.99
C ARG A 303 2.91 -20.85 -8.26
N ILE A 304 3.75 -20.18 -9.03
CA ILE A 304 3.40 -19.47 -10.28
C ILE A 304 4.01 -20.17 -11.50
#